data_116a7ec65eab8f25ede6cc3fe4c2b8d9
#
_entry.id   116a7ec65eab8f25ede6cc3fe4c2b8d9
#
_cell.length_a   1.000
_cell.length_b   1.000
_cell.length_c   1.000
_cell.angle_alpha   90.00
_cell.angle_beta   90.00
_cell.angle_gamma   90.00
#
_symmetry.space_group_name_H-M   'P 1'
#
loop_
_entity.id
_entity.type
_entity.pdbx_description
1 polymer ?
#
loop_
_entity_poly.entity_id
_entity_poly.type
_entity_poly.pdbx_seq_one_letter_code
_entity_poly.pdbx_strand_id
1 'polypeptide(L)'
;MQLNVSSDVKAVFKLLDACPRTVSKVTVRALNKTSTSIRAMAAREIKKDLGSGITIGEIKKGLVYTRPSFNHLSARITASAKRLSLLRIAPNAKQTSTGVSYRTQGQSKAIAHAFIATMKTGYKGVFVRKGKERLPISEKYGVSIWKVFVNPTVMTTLQTAARIRFNTMLSQELKFAFSQNFR
;
A
#
# COMPACT_ATOMS: atom_id res chain seq x y z
N MET A 1 4.78 -5.34 9.40
CA MET A 1 5.18 -3.97 9.80
C MET A 1 4.00 -3.04 9.58
N GLN A 2 3.64 -2.26 10.56
CA GLN A 2 2.43 -1.45 10.61
C GLN A 2 2.82 0.02 10.75
N LEU A 3 2.15 0.90 10.00
CA LEU A 3 2.30 2.34 10.16
C LEU A 3 1.35 2.78 11.27
N ASN A 4 1.89 3.16 12.43
CA ASN A 4 1.13 3.61 13.59
C ASN A 4 1.29 5.14 13.74
N VAL A 5 0.18 5.89 13.68
CA VAL A 5 0.15 7.36 13.81
C VAL A 5 -0.40 7.73 15.20
N SER A 6 0.09 7.10 16.26
CA SER A 6 -0.48 7.27 17.60
C SER A 6 0.32 8.16 18.56
N SER A 7 1.49 8.69 18.15
CA SER A 7 2.48 9.17 19.10
C SER A 7 2.26 10.54 19.74
N ASP A 8 1.51 11.47 19.13
CA ASP A 8 1.40 12.84 19.66
C ASP A 8 0.04 13.19 20.29
N VAL A 9 -0.87 12.22 20.31
CA VAL A 9 -2.24 12.43 20.81
C VAL A 9 -2.26 12.66 22.33
N LYS A 10 -1.32 12.09 23.09
CA LYS A 10 -1.24 12.23 24.55
C LYS A 10 -0.98 13.66 25.03
N ALA A 11 -0.19 14.42 24.28
CA ALA A 11 0.09 15.84 24.61
C ALA A 11 -1.16 16.72 24.42
N VAL A 12 -1.95 16.43 23.36
CA VAL A 12 -3.20 17.14 23.09
C VAL A 12 -4.29 16.78 24.11
N PHE A 13 -4.34 15.54 24.60
CA PHE A 13 -5.28 15.13 25.63
C PHE A 13 -5.08 15.85 26.95
N LYS A 14 -3.83 16.13 27.36
CA LYS A 14 -3.52 16.91 28.57
C LYS A 14 -4.06 18.33 28.54
N LEU A 15 -4.15 18.94 27.36
CA LEU A 15 -4.66 20.29 27.17
C LEU A 15 -6.19 20.36 27.06
N LEU A 16 -6.88 19.25 26.91
CA LEU A 16 -8.31 19.18 26.56
C LEU A 16 -9.13 18.29 27.52
N ASP A 17 -8.63 18.04 28.74
CA ASP A 17 -9.31 17.26 29.77
C ASP A 17 -10.73 17.75 30.13
N ALA A 18 -11.07 19.00 29.73
CA ALA A 18 -12.39 19.54 29.93
C ALA A 18 -13.48 19.02 28.97
N CYS A 19 -13.12 18.44 27.81
CA CYS A 19 -14.09 18.00 26.80
C CYS A 19 -13.70 16.69 26.09
N PRO A 20 -13.64 15.56 26.76
CA PRO A 20 -13.07 14.30 26.23
C PRO A 20 -13.81 13.77 24.99
N ARG A 21 -15.13 13.92 24.91
CA ARG A 21 -15.91 13.50 23.75
C ARG A 21 -15.62 14.30 22.47
N THR A 22 -15.42 15.62 22.61
CA THR A 22 -15.08 16.49 21.48
C THR A 22 -13.68 16.18 20.96
N VAL A 23 -12.73 15.95 21.85
CA VAL A 23 -11.35 15.55 21.50
C VAL A 23 -11.34 14.22 20.75
N SER A 24 -12.05 13.22 21.22
CA SER A 24 -12.14 11.93 20.54
C SER A 24 -12.74 12.08 19.13
N LYS A 25 -13.79 12.89 18.95
CA LYS A 25 -14.38 13.19 17.63
C LYS A 25 -13.38 13.83 16.68
N VAL A 26 -12.69 14.87 17.15
CA VAL A 26 -11.67 15.60 16.38
C VAL A 26 -10.54 14.67 15.97
N THR A 27 -10.02 13.89 16.91
CA THR A 27 -8.92 12.94 16.66
C THR A 27 -9.32 11.88 15.66
N VAL A 28 -10.50 11.27 15.78
CA VAL A 28 -11.02 10.28 14.82
C VAL A 28 -11.13 10.87 13.42
N ARG A 29 -11.64 12.11 13.29
CA ARG A 29 -11.73 12.81 12.00
C ARG A 29 -10.35 13.09 11.40
N ALA A 30 -9.42 13.61 12.19
CA ALA A 30 -8.05 13.89 11.78
C ALA A 30 -7.33 12.61 11.31
N LEU A 31 -7.43 11.52 12.09
CA LEU A 31 -6.87 10.22 11.74
C LEU A 31 -7.47 9.67 10.43
N ASN A 32 -8.78 9.75 10.24
CA ASN A 32 -9.44 9.28 9.02
C ASN A 32 -8.96 10.05 7.78
N LYS A 33 -8.91 11.38 7.85
CA LYS A 33 -8.43 12.24 6.75
C LYS A 33 -6.96 11.96 6.43
N THR A 34 -6.13 11.86 7.46
CA THR A 34 -4.70 11.53 7.33
C THR A 34 -4.50 10.18 6.68
N SER A 35 -5.14 9.13 7.20
CA SER A 35 -4.95 7.78 6.69
C SER A 35 -5.45 7.60 5.27
N THR A 36 -6.53 8.26 4.88
CA THR A 36 -7.02 8.27 3.49
C THR A 36 -5.98 8.91 2.56
N SER A 37 -5.40 10.02 2.97
CA SER A 37 -4.35 10.72 2.22
C SER A 37 -3.08 9.86 2.11
N ILE A 38 -2.62 9.28 3.22
CA ILE A 38 -1.41 8.44 3.25
C ILE A 38 -1.61 7.14 2.45
N ARG A 39 -2.80 6.51 2.51
CA ARG A 39 -3.12 5.36 1.67
C ARG A 39 -3.03 5.70 0.17
N ALA A 40 -3.50 6.87 -0.22
CA ALA A 40 -3.40 7.33 -1.60
C ALA A 40 -1.94 7.62 -2.01
N MET A 41 -1.14 8.22 -1.12
CA MET A 41 0.29 8.46 -1.32
C MET A 41 1.05 7.14 -1.42
N ALA A 42 0.83 6.20 -0.50
CA ALA A 42 1.42 4.87 -0.50
C ALA A 42 1.14 4.13 -1.82
N ALA A 43 -0.10 4.20 -2.33
CA ALA A 43 -0.44 3.57 -3.60
C ALA A 43 0.32 4.16 -4.79
N ARG A 44 0.62 5.47 -4.76
CA ARG A 44 1.42 6.13 -5.82
C ARG A 44 2.90 5.73 -5.74
N GLU A 45 3.47 5.74 -4.52
CA GLU A 45 4.87 5.33 -4.32
C GLU A 45 5.07 3.86 -4.71
N ILE A 46 4.18 2.97 -4.27
CA ILE A 46 4.20 1.55 -4.64
C ILE A 46 4.08 1.37 -6.17
N LYS A 47 3.26 2.19 -6.84
CA LYS A 47 3.13 2.10 -8.29
C LYS A 47 4.42 2.43 -9.03
N LYS A 48 5.24 3.36 -8.53
CA LYS A 48 6.55 3.68 -9.14
C LYS A 48 7.44 2.43 -9.20
N ASP A 49 7.39 1.60 -8.15
CA ASP A 49 8.22 0.40 -8.04
C ASP A 49 7.61 -0.83 -8.73
N LEU A 50 6.29 -0.95 -8.79
CA LEU A 50 5.62 -2.11 -9.41
C LEU A 50 5.52 -2.04 -10.93
N GLY A 51 5.69 -0.85 -11.53
CA GLY A 51 5.64 -0.66 -12.99
C GLY A 51 4.24 -0.37 -13.53
N SER A 52 4.10 -0.40 -14.87
CA SER A 52 2.93 0.11 -15.59
C SER A 52 1.70 -0.79 -15.56
N GLY A 53 1.89 -2.09 -15.40
CA GLY A 53 0.83 -3.10 -15.58
C GLY A 53 -0.22 -3.17 -14.47
N ILE A 54 -0.04 -2.44 -13.36
CA ILE A 54 -0.97 -2.41 -12.22
C ILE A 54 -1.54 -1.02 -12.05
N THR A 55 -2.84 -0.93 -11.84
CA THR A 55 -3.52 0.33 -11.59
C THR A 55 -3.41 0.77 -10.12
N ILE A 56 -3.47 2.08 -9.87
CA ILE A 56 -3.51 2.62 -8.49
C ILE A 56 -4.71 2.06 -7.71
N GLY A 57 -5.84 1.83 -8.39
CA GLY A 57 -7.03 1.23 -7.79
C GLY A 57 -6.79 -0.18 -7.24
N GLU A 58 -6.07 -1.01 -7.99
CA GLU A 58 -5.70 -2.37 -7.58
C GLU A 58 -4.71 -2.35 -6.40
N ILE A 59 -3.74 -1.45 -6.42
CA ILE A 59 -2.81 -1.27 -5.30
C ILE A 59 -3.57 -0.85 -4.05
N LYS A 60 -4.51 0.10 -4.16
CA LYS A 60 -5.37 0.51 -3.04
C LYS A 60 -6.21 -0.63 -2.48
N LYS A 61 -6.71 -1.56 -3.32
CA LYS A 61 -7.41 -2.78 -2.85
C LYS A 61 -6.48 -3.67 -2.03
N GLY A 62 -5.20 -3.73 -2.37
CA GLY A 62 -4.18 -4.47 -1.60
C GLY A 62 -3.68 -3.75 -0.35
N LEU A 63 -4.04 -2.48 -0.14
CA LEU A 63 -3.76 -1.70 1.07
C LEU A 63 -5.00 -1.65 1.94
N VAL A 64 -5.10 -2.57 2.91
CA VAL A 64 -6.21 -2.64 3.86
C VAL A 64 -6.07 -1.50 4.87
N TYR A 65 -7.16 -0.78 5.10
CA TYR A 65 -7.23 0.33 6.03
C TYR A 65 -8.18 0.00 7.18
N THR A 66 -7.65 -0.05 8.41
CA THR A 66 -8.44 -0.16 9.64
C THR A 66 -8.72 1.24 10.17
N ARG A 67 -10.01 1.58 10.27
CA ARG A 67 -10.48 2.90 10.69
C ARG A 67 -10.34 3.07 12.20
N PRO A 68 -10.02 4.29 12.68
CA PRO A 68 -10.09 4.62 14.09
C PRO A 68 -11.55 4.64 14.56
N SER A 69 -11.75 4.31 15.82
CA SER A 69 -13.02 4.43 16.53
C SER A 69 -12.86 5.31 17.77
N PHE A 70 -13.97 5.66 18.42
CA PHE A 70 -13.93 6.44 19.67
C PHE A 70 -13.18 5.73 20.80
N ASN A 71 -13.26 4.40 20.83
CA ASN A 71 -12.59 3.58 21.83
C ASN A 71 -11.14 3.22 21.44
N HIS A 72 -10.82 3.32 20.14
CA HIS A 72 -9.50 3.04 19.60
C HIS A 72 -9.04 4.16 18.67
N LEU A 73 -8.34 5.15 19.23
CA LEU A 73 -7.81 6.32 18.52
C LEU A 73 -6.53 5.95 17.75
N SER A 74 -6.60 4.88 16.97
CA SER A 74 -5.50 4.45 16.10
C SER A 74 -6.02 4.07 14.71
N ALA A 75 -5.26 4.43 13.70
CA ALA A 75 -5.51 4.07 12.32
C ALA A 75 -4.37 3.21 11.80
N ARG A 76 -4.69 2.15 11.05
CA ARG A 76 -3.69 1.20 10.56
C ARG A 76 -3.85 0.99 9.06
N ILE A 77 -2.72 1.02 8.34
CA ILE A 77 -2.64 0.63 6.94
C ILE A 77 -1.77 -0.62 6.85
N THR A 78 -2.33 -1.69 6.31
CA THR A 78 -1.65 -2.98 6.13
C THR A 78 -1.60 -3.33 4.65
N ALA A 79 -0.44 -3.75 4.17
CA ALA A 79 -0.27 -4.17 2.79
C ALA A 79 -0.44 -5.69 2.63
N SER A 80 -1.10 -6.10 1.55
CA SER A 80 -1.26 -7.52 1.20
C SER A 80 0.07 -8.14 0.79
N ALA A 81 0.41 -9.28 1.38
CA ALA A 81 1.58 -10.06 1.03
C ALA A 81 1.38 -10.96 -0.21
N LYS A 82 0.18 -10.99 -0.78
CA LYS A 82 -0.12 -11.79 -1.98
C LYS A 82 0.79 -11.37 -3.13
N ARG A 83 1.51 -12.34 -3.69
CA ARG A 83 2.36 -12.12 -4.86
C ARG A 83 1.50 -11.84 -6.09
N LEU A 84 1.97 -10.93 -6.93
CA LEU A 84 1.30 -10.56 -8.16
C LEU A 84 1.87 -11.36 -9.33
N SER A 85 1.04 -11.81 -10.25
CA SER A 85 1.50 -12.48 -11.47
C SER A 85 2.49 -11.60 -12.23
N LEU A 86 3.53 -12.20 -12.79
CA LEU A 86 4.56 -11.46 -13.51
C LEU A 86 3.98 -10.69 -14.71
N LEU A 87 3.03 -11.28 -15.44
CA LEU A 87 2.38 -10.60 -16.58
C LEU A 87 1.54 -9.39 -16.15
N ARG A 88 1.03 -9.37 -14.91
CA ARG A 88 0.34 -8.17 -14.38
C ARG A 88 1.30 -7.03 -14.06
N ILE A 89 2.51 -7.36 -13.58
CA ILE A 89 3.53 -6.35 -13.27
C ILE A 89 4.19 -5.85 -14.55
N ALA A 90 4.48 -6.76 -15.47
CA ALA A 90 5.18 -6.51 -16.72
C ALA A 90 4.35 -7.05 -17.90
N PRO A 91 3.34 -6.30 -18.38
CA PRO A 91 2.52 -6.71 -19.53
C PRO A 91 3.32 -6.78 -20.84
N ASN A 92 4.50 -6.18 -20.85
CA ASN A 92 5.47 -6.20 -21.96
C ASN A 92 6.35 -7.47 -22.00
N ALA A 93 6.06 -8.46 -21.16
CA ALA A 93 6.82 -9.72 -21.17
C ALA A 93 6.63 -10.45 -22.52
N LYS A 94 7.76 -10.85 -23.11
CA LYS A 94 7.82 -11.54 -24.40
C LYS A 94 8.52 -12.89 -24.28
N GLN A 95 8.01 -13.88 -24.99
CA GLN A 95 8.68 -15.16 -25.17
C GLN A 95 9.92 -14.98 -26.03
N THR A 96 11.03 -15.56 -25.60
CA THR A 96 12.30 -15.63 -26.34
C THR A 96 12.71 -17.11 -26.51
N SER A 97 13.69 -17.38 -27.36
CA SER A 97 14.22 -18.74 -27.53
C SER A 97 14.80 -19.37 -26.26
N THR A 98 15.34 -18.52 -25.38
CA THR A 98 15.97 -18.96 -24.12
C THR A 98 15.09 -18.84 -22.89
N GLY A 99 13.89 -18.21 -23.01
CA GLY A 99 13.00 -18.00 -21.89
C GLY A 99 11.99 -16.86 -22.06
N VAL A 100 11.74 -16.09 -21.03
CA VAL A 100 10.85 -14.92 -21.06
C VAL A 100 11.62 -13.68 -20.65
N SER A 101 11.64 -12.68 -21.53
CA SER A 101 12.17 -11.35 -21.25
C SER A 101 11.05 -10.39 -20.86
N TYR A 102 11.31 -9.50 -19.90
CA TYR A 102 10.37 -8.48 -19.47
C TYR A 102 11.11 -7.23 -18.96
N ARG A 103 10.43 -6.10 -18.97
CA ARG A 103 11.00 -4.82 -18.52
C ARG A 103 10.22 -4.27 -17.34
N THR A 104 10.94 -3.98 -16.25
CA THR A 104 10.38 -3.31 -15.06
C THR A 104 11.33 -2.21 -14.60
N GLN A 105 10.82 -1.07 -14.21
CA GLN A 105 11.61 0.08 -13.71
C GLN A 105 12.74 0.49 -14.68
N GLY A 106 12.48 0.43 -15.98
CA GLY A 106 13.50 0.75 -17.00
C GLY A 106 14.55 -0.33 -17.23
N GLN A 107 14.63 -1.36 -16.37
CA GLN A 107 15.57 -2.47 -16.51
C GLN A 107 14.97 -3.65 -17.26
N SER A 108 15.72 -4.20 -18.20
CA SER A 108 15.39 -5.45 -18.87
C SER A 108 15.85 -6.63 -18.01
N LYS A 109 14.95 -7.60 -17.80
CA LYS A 109 15.19 -8.83 -17.04
C LYS A 109 14.76 -10.02 -17.88
N ALA A 110 15.44 -11.15 -17.71
CA ALA A 110 15.09 -12.40 -18.37
C ALA A 110 14.99 -13.53 -17.36
N ILE A 111 14.08 -14.46 -17.60
CA ILE A 111 13.95 -15.70 -16.83
C ILE A 111 14.23 -16.85 -17.80
N ALA A 112 15.35 -17.51 -17.61
CA ALA A 112 15.75 -18.65 -18.42
C ALA A 112 14.75 -19.81 -18.26
N HIS A 113 14.52 -20.55 -19.33
CA HIS A 113 13.62 -21.70 -19.41
C HIS A 113 12.17 -21.41 -19.00
N ALA A 114 11.79 -20.11 -18.92
CA ALA A 114 10.41 -19.72 -18.70
C ALA A 114 9.64 -19.68 -20.02
N PHE A 115 8.33 -19.89 -19.92
CA PHE A 115 7.43 -19.77 -21.07
C PHE A 115 6.12 -19.11 -20.66
N ILE A 116 5.47 -18.46 -21.61
CA ILE A 116 4.16 -17.87 -21.43
C ILE A 116 3.12 -18.88 -21.90
N ALA A 117 2.17 -19.22 -21.03
CA ALA A 117 1.09 -20.14 -21.39
C ALA A 117 -0.25 -19.67 -20.86
N THR A 118 -1.30 -20.05 -21.59
CA THR A 118 -2.68 -19.89 -21.17
C THR A 118 -3.19 -21.24 -20.68
N MET A 119 -3.67 -21.30 -19.43
CA MET A 119 -4.25 -22.51 -18.84
C MET A 119 -5.64 -22.78 -19.39
N LYS A 120 -6.17 -24.00 -19.19
CA LYS A 120 -7.55 -24.37 -19.59
C LYS A 120 -8.61 -23.45 -19.00
N THR A 121 -8.34 -22.82 -17.85
CA THR A 121 -9.20 -21.84 -17.19
C THR A 121 -9.18 -20.44 -17.84
N GLY A 122 -8.44 -20.24 -18.93
CA GLY A 122 -8.23 -18.93 -19.56
C GLY A 122 -7.15 -18.08 -18.86
N TYR A 123 -6.59 -18.54 -17.74
CA TYR A 123 -5.55 -17.81 -17.03
C TYR A 123 -4.23 -17.84 -17.80
N LYS A 124 -3.67 -16.65 -18.06
CA LYS A 124 -2.39 -16.48 -18.74
C LYS A 124 -1.30 -16.09 -17.73
N GLY A 125 -0.19 -16.81 -17.73
CA GLY A 125 0.92 -16.60 -16.80
C GLY A 125 2.28 -16.92 -17.41
N VAL A 126 3.33 -16.63 -16.65
CA VAL A 126 4.71 -17.05 -16.94
C VAL A 126 5.02 -18.27 -16.08
N PHE A 127 5.44 -19.34 -16.69
CA PHE A 127 5.70 -20.62 -16.04
C PHE A 127 7.12 -21.10 -16.29
N VAL A 128 7.63 -21.93 -15.36
CA VAL A 128 8.90 -22.66 -15.52
C VAL A 128 8.61 -24.12 -15.19
N ARG A 129 9.22 -25.04 -15.93
CA ARG A 129 9.19 -26.47 -15.62
C ARG A 129 10.09 -26.76 -14.42
N LYS A 130 9.64 -27.66 -13.54
CA LYS A 130 10.45 -28.07 -12.38
C LYS A 130 11.51 -29.12 -12.72
N GLY A 131 11.39 -29.76 -13.88
CA GLY A 131 12.31 -30.77 -14.37
C GLY A 131 12.37 -30.78 -15.90
N LYS A 132 12.88 -31.85 -16.47
CA LYS A 132 12.93 -32.07 -17.95
C LYS A 132 11.57 -32.40 -18.54
N GLU A 133 10.68 -32.98 -17.72
CA GLU A 133 9.34 -33.41 -18.13
C GLU A 133 8.42 -32.21 -18.38
N ARG A 134 7.31 -32.50 -19.14
CA ARG A 134 6.27 -31.48 -19.44
C ARG A 134 5.63 -30.93 -18.17
N LEU A 135 5.44 -31.73 -17.16
CA LEU A 135 4.89 -31.40 -15.85
C LEU A 135 5.84 -31.91 -14.74
N PRO A 136 5.82 -31.35 -13.53
CA PRO A 136 5.02 -30.19 -13.10
C PRO A 136 5.63 -28.86 -13.52
N ILE A 137 4.74 -27.87 -13.68
CA ILE A 137 5.11 -26.47 -13.95
C ILE A 137 4.87 -25.62 -12.71
N SER A 138 5.65 -24.55 -12.55
CA SER A 138 5.46 -23.56 -11.50
C SER A 138 5.32 -22.17 -12.08
N GLU A 139 4.35 -21.40 -11.59
CA GLU A 139 4.16 -20.01 -11.99
C GLU A 139 5.24 -19.12 -11.40
N LYS A 140 5.72 -18.17 -12.19
CA LYS A 140 6.62 -17.11 -11.75
C LYS A 140 5.82 -15.87 -11.40
N TYR A 141 5.99 -15.46 -10.15
CA TYR A 141 5.37 -14.27 -9.61
C TYR A 141 6.39 -13.14 -9.55
N GLY A 142 5.88 -11.92 -9.61
CA GLY A 142 6.67 -10.73 -9.35
C GLY A 142 6.64 -10.33 -7.87
N VAL A 143 6.91 -9.06 -7.63
CA VAL A 143 6.98 -8.48 -6.29
C VAL A 143 5.57 -8.33 -5.71
N SER A 144 5.41 -8.53 -4.41
CA SER A 144 4.15 -8.25 -3.70
C SER A 144 4.05 -6.75 -3.33
N ILE A 145 2.83 -6.27 -3.16
CA ILE A 145 2.56 -4.91 -2.65
C ILE A 145 3.25 -4.71 -1.29
N TRP A 146 3.20 -5.73 -0.43
CA TRP A 146 3.83 -5.71 0.89
C TRP A 146 5.34 -5.47 0.80
N LYS A 147 6.06 -6.16 -0.09
CA LYS A 147 7.52 -6.03 -0.21
C LYS A 147 7.95 -4.61 -0.57
N VAL A 148 7.19 -3.93 -1.44
CA VAL A 148 7.46 -2.53 -1.78
C VAL A 148 7.07 -1.59 -0.64
N PHE A 149 5.92 -1.85 0.00
CA PHE A 149 5.45 -1.04 1.12
C PHE A 149 6.41 -1.02 2.31
N VAL A 150 7.07 -2.16 2.63
CA VAL A 150 8.04 -2.26 3.74
C VAL A 150 9.45 -1.79 3.35
N ASN A 151 9.68 -1.35 2.12
CA ASN A 151 10.95 -0.76 1.73
C ASN A 151 11.26 0.43 2.66
N PRO A 152 12.46 0.48 3.30
CA PRO A 152 12.80 1.53 4.25
C PRO A 152 12.60 2.95 3.71
N THR A 153 12.97 3.21 2.46
CA THR A 153 12.80 4.52 1.81
C THR A 153 11.32 4.90 1.70
N VAL A 154 10.47 3.98 1.22
CA VAL A 154 9.02 4.20 1.11
C VAL A 154 8.41 4.40 2.49
N MET A 155 8.77 3.56 3.45
CA MET A 155 8.25 3.61 4.81
C MET A 155 8.60 4.93 5.51
N THR A 156 9.86 5.37 5.45
CA THR A 156 10.30 6.64 6.05
C THR A 156 9.57 7.83 5.43
N THR A 157 9.44 7.86 4.11
CA THR A 157 8.68 8.89 3.39
C THR A 157 7.23 8.94 3.85
N LEU A 158 6.57 7.78 3.95
CA LEU A 158 5.17 7.71 4.39
C LEU A 158 5.00 8.08 5.87
N GLN A 159 5.93 7.70 6.74
CA GLN A 159 5.90 8.07 8.17
C GLN A 159 6.03 9.56 8.37
N THR A 160 7.00 10.20 7.70
CA THR A 160 7.20 11.66 7.76
C THR A 160 5.98 12.40 7.24
N ALA A 161 5.46 11.99 6.09
CA ALA A 161 4.24 12.57 5.53
C ALA A 161 3.02 12.37 6.44
N ALA A 162 2.91 11.22 7.11
CA ALA A 162 1.82 10.93 8.04
C ALA A 162 1.85 11.85 9.25
N ARG A 163 3.03 12.08 9.85
CA ARG A 163 3.19 13.03 10.97
C ARG A 163 2.78 14.44 10.60
N ILE A 164 3.33 14.97 9.51
CA ILE A 164 3.03 16.33 9.05
C ILE A 164 1.54 16.47 8.75
N ARG A 165 0.98 15.51 8.02
CA ARG A 165 -0.43 15.54 7.63
C ARG A 165 -1.37 15.41 8.82
N PHE A 166 -1.03 14.56 9.80
CA PHE A 166 -1.83 14.41 11.01
C PHE A 166 -1.88 15.70 11.82
N ASN A 167 -0.74 16.35 12.06
CA ASN A 167 -0.68 17.62 12.79
C ASN A 167 -1.50 18.72 12.09
N THR A 168 -1.41 18.80 10.76
CA THR A 168 -2.21 19.74 9.98
C THR A 168 -3.71 19.45 10.10
N MET A 169 -4.12 18.20 9.94
CA MET A 169 -5.53 17.81 10.02
C MET A 169 -6.08 17.98 11.43
N LEU A 170 -5.29 17.63 12.46
CA LEU A 170 -5.68 17.82 13.86
C LEU A 170 -5.90 19.29 14.19
N SER A 171 -4.98 20.16 13.78
CA SER A 171 -5.12 21.61 14.00
C SER A 171 -6.36 22.20 13.30
N GLN A 172 -6.66 21.73 12.09
CA GLN A 172 -7.85 22.16 11.35
C GLN A 172 -9.14 21.69 12.03
N GLU A 173 -9.20 20.42 12.45
CA GLU A 173 -10.38 19.85 13.13
C GLU A 173 -10.60 20.50 14.52
N LEU A 174 -9.53 20.82 15.23
CA LEU A 174 -9.62 21.56 16.51
C LEU A 174 -10.18 22.96 16.29
N LYS A 175 -9.63 23.74 15.35
CA LYS A 175 -10.14 25.07 15.00
C LYS A 175 -11.63 25.03 14.65
N PHE A 176 -12.03 24.06 13.86
CA PHE A 176 -13.44 23.85 13.50
C PHE A 176 -14.30 23.52 14.72
N ALA A 177 -13.86 22.61 15.60
CA ALA A 177 -14.61 22.23 16.80
C ALA A 177 -14.77 23.42 17.77
N PHE A 178 -13.73 24.25 17.95
CA PHE A 178 -13.82 25.45 18.78
C PHE A 178 -14.76 26.49 18.17
N SER A 179 -14.72 26.71 16.87
CA SER A 179 -15.62 27.68 16.20
C SER A 179 -17.10 27.32 16.28
N GLN A 180 -17.42 26.03 16.48
CA GLN A 180 -18.80 25.55 16.65
C GLN A 180 -19.29 25.64 18.09
N ASN A 181 -18.40 25.54 19.09
CA ASN A 181 -18.76 25.57 20.51
C ASN A 181 -18.83 26.99 21.10
N PHE A 182 -18.35 28.02 20.39
CA PHE A 182 -18.40 29.43 20.81
C PHE A 182 -19.42 30.25 20.02
N ARG A 183 -20.33 29.63 19.32
CA ARG A 183 -21.55 30.23 18.76
C ARG A 183 -22.77 29.86 19.62
#